data_76045ce4f4ba6ec351142493293c0e32
#
_entry.id   76045ce4f4ba6ec351142493293c0e32
#
_cell.length_a   1.000
_cell.length_b   1.000
_cell.length_c   1.000
_cell.angle_alpha   90.00
_cell.angle_beta   90.00
_cell.angle_gamma   90.00
#
_symmetry.space_group_name_H-M   'P 1'
#
loop_
_entity.id
_entity.type
_entity.pdbx_description
1 polymer ?
#
loop_
_entity_poly.entity_id
_entity_poly.type
_entity_poly.pdbx_seq_one_letter_code
_entity_poly.pdbx_strand_id
1 'polypeptide(L)'
;MNDLFNFPKNEVIKTNEKLSFKKSKTLEKSDLRQSTRDCNFKELIDDLGGFPKKNTYFAIKTNGTSDCGSILSYTLNSWESIDEMYLATWTISKQNISRLRLAIESGKLKKLTMVFSSTLKGANPALYASLVGSLKQFENVNLKEINSHAKTFSITNGKDFLTVSGSANWSENPRIENFLLLNDKDLFAHHKDWMSELTNLV
;
A
#
# COMPACT_ATOMS: atom_id res chain seq x y z
N MET A 1 7.92 8.19 -39.27
CA MET A 1 6.89 7.90 -38.25
C MET A 1 7.50 6.92 -37.28
N ASN A 2 7.80 7.38 -36.10
CA ASN A 2 8.55 6.58 -35.11
C ASN A 2 7.58 5.72 -34.33
N ASP A 3 7.84 4.42 -34.33
CA ASP A 3 7.11 3.43 -33.51
C ASP A 3 7.42 3.65 -32.02
N LEU A 4 6.63 4.50 -31.38
CA LEU A 4 6.73 4.83 -29.93
C LEU A 4 6.05 3.79 -29.02
N PHE A 5 5.53 2.67 -29.57
CA PHE A 5 4.77 1.68 -28.80
C PHE A 5 5.13 0.24 -29.15
N ASN A 6 6.42 -0.07 -29.26
CA ASN A 6 6.83 -1.47 -29.40
C ASN A 6 7.04 -2.08 -28.01
N PHE A 7 5.95 -2.49 -27.35
CA PHE A 7 6.00 -3.31 -26.15
C PHE A 7 6.36 -4.76 -26.50
N PRO A 8 7.28 -5.41 -25.78
CA PRO A 8 7.57 -6.82 -26.02
C PRO A 8 6.34 -7.70 -25.81
N LYS A 9 6.04 -8.57 -26.78
CA LYS A 9 4.81 -9.39 -26.87
C LYS A 9 4.68 -10.52 -25.83
N ASN A 10 5.37 -10.51 -24.71
CA ASN A 10 5.34 -11.58 -23.70
C ASN A 10 4.93 -11.10 -22.33
N GLU A 11 3.90 -10.26 -22.23
CA GLU A 11 3.27 -10.00 -20.95
C GLU A 11 2.21 -11.05 -20.66
N VAL A 12 2.47 -11.88 -19.66
CA VAL A 12 1.51 -12.85 -19.14
C VAL A 12 0.42 -12.09 -18.39
N ILE A 13 -0.65 -11.72 -19.08
CA ILE A 13 -1.89 -11.30 -18.43
C ILE A 13 -2.53 -12.56 -17.85
N LYS A 14 -2.18 -12.92 -16.61
CA LYS A 14 -2.93 -13.93 -15.88
C LYS A 14 -4.23 -13.31 -15.37
N THR A 15 -5.31 -13.54 -16.10
CA THR A 15 -6.66 -13.30 -15.59
C THR A 15 -6.97 -14.35 -14.55
N ASN A 16 -7.20 -13.95 -13.30
CA ASN A 16 -7.68 -14.86 -12.25
C ASN A 16 -9.07 -15.39 -12.60
N GLU A 17 -9.14 -16.62 -13.11
CA GLU A 17 -10.35 -17.42 -13.09
C GLU A 17 -10.70 -17.77 -11.64
N LYS A 18 -11.99 -17.81 -11.35
CA LYS A 18 -12.61 -18.02 -10.04
C LYS A 18 -11.97 -19.16 -9.25
N LEU A 19 -11.16 -18.81 -8.24
CA LEU A 19 -10.81 -19.76 -7.19
C LEU A 19 -12.00 -19.89 -6.21
N SER A 20 -12.66 -21.04 -6.21
CA SER A 20 -13.69 -21.37 -5.24
C SER A 20 -13.06 -21.85 -3.94
N PHE A 21 -13.10 -21.03 -2.90
CA PHE A 21 -12.64 -21.45 -1.58
C PHE A 21 -13.75 -22.16 -0.80
N LYS A 22 -13.45 -23.35 -0.25
CA LYS A 22 -14.30 -24.03 0.72
C LYS A 22 -14.35 -23.25 2.03
N LYS A 23 -15.56 -22.90 2.47
CA LYS A 23 -15.82 -22.18 3.72
C LYS A 23 -15.38 -22.99 4.93
N SER A 24 -14.42 -22.50 5.72
CA SER A 24 -14.26 -22.89 7.12
C SER A 24 -15.02 -21.89 8.01
N LYS A 25 -15.77 -22.40 8.99
CA LYS A 25 -16.60 -21.61 9.91
C LYS A 25 -15.75 -21.07 11.06
N THR A 26 -16.06 -19.83 11.45
CA THR A 26 -15.75 -19.12 12.69
C THR A 26 -14.46 -18.29 12.75
N LEU A 27 -14.62 -17.01 12.40
CA LEU A 27 -13.83 -15.84 12.84
C LEU A 27 -14.69 -14.58 12.57
N GLU A 28 -14.52 -13.48 13.32
CA GLU A 28 -15.32 -12.27 13.13
C GLU A 28 -15.23 -11.74 11.70
N LYS A 29 -16.37 -11.31 11.14
CA LYS A 29 -16.50 -10.99 9.69
C LYS A 29 -15.49 -9.99 9.12
N SER A 30 -14.96 -9.07 9.92
CA SER A 30 -13.96 -8.09 9.49
C SER A 30 -12.57 -8.69 9.31
N ASP A 31 -12.16 -9.53 10.27
CA ASP A 31 -10.81 -10.12 10.27
C ASP A 31 -10.65 -11.19 9.19
N LEU A 32 -11.73 -11.92 8.90
CA LEU A 32 -11.77 -12.92 7.80
C LEU A 32 -11.54 -12.27 6.42
N ARG A 33 -12.16 -11.11 6.17
CA ARG A 33 -12.02 -10.43 4.88
C ARG A 33 -10.58 -9.97 4.64
N GLN A 34 -9.95 -9.42 5.68
CA GLN A 34 -8.59 -8.95 5.56
C GLN A 34 -7.59 -10.11 5.47
N SER A 35 -7.77 -11.16 6.27
CA SER A 35 -6.97 -12.37 6.18
C SER A 35 -7.06 -13.00 4.78
N THR A 36 -8.26 -13.04 4.18
CA THR A 36 -8.44 -13.53 2.81
C THR A 36 -7.71 -12.66 1.79
N ARG A 37 -7.74 -11.34 1.95
CA ARG A 37 -7.01 -10.42 1.05
C ARG A 37 -5.51 -10.57 1.16
N ASP A 38 -5.00 -10.70 2.39
CA ASP A 38 -3.58 -10.89 2.64
C ASP A 38 -3.10 -12.23 2.04
N CYS A 39 -3.91 -13.31 2.16
CA CYS A 39 -3.65 -14.59 1.51
C CYS A 39 -3.65 -14.48 -0.02
N ASN A 40 -4.66 -13.84 -0.60
CA ASN A 40 -4.76 -13.69 -2.06
C ASN A 40 -3.59 -12.89 -2.63
N PHE A 41 -3.16 -11.83 -1.91
CA PHE A 41 -2.00 -11.06 -2.34
C PHE A 41 -0.71 -11.87 -2.20
N LYS A 42 -0.57 -12.61 -1.12
CA LYS A 42 0.59 -13.50 -0.92
C LYS A 42 0.70 -14.54 -2.04
N GLU A 43 -0.38 -15.24 -2.34
CA GLU A 43 -0.43 -16.22 -3.44
C GLU A 43 -0.04 -15.58 -4.76
N LEU A 44 -0.59 -14.39 -5.08
CA LEU A 44 -0.25 -13.66 -6.29
C LEU A 44 1.25 -13.36 -6.39
N ILE A 45 1.86 -12.86 -5.33
CA ILE A 45 3.29 -12.50 -5.33
C ILE A 45 4.19 -13.74 -5.35
N ASP A 46 3.80 -14.80 -4.64
CA ASP A 46 4.54 -16.07 -4.66
C ASP A 46 4.50 -16.70 -6.07
N ASP A 47 3.35 -16.66 -6.76
CA ASP A 47 3.21 -17.11 -8.16
C ASP A 47 4.06 -16.30 -9.14
N LEU A 48 4.32 -15.02 -8.83
CA LEU A 48 5.21 -14.16 -9.62
C LEU A 48 6.69 -14.35 -9.27
N GLY A 49 7.00 -15.21 -8.29
CA GLY A 49 8.37 -15.48 -7.84
C GLY A 49 8.93 -14.46 -6.86
N GLY A 50 8.06 -13.74 -6.14
CA GLY A 50 8.40 -12.72 -5.16
C GLY A 50 8.19 -11.29 -5.67
N PHE A 51 8.82 -10.32 -5.03
CA PHE A 51 8.76 -8.92 -5.46
C PHE A 51 9.41 -8.69 -6.83
N PRO A 52 9.05 -7.62 -7.56
CA PRO A 52 9.70 -7.29 -8.81
C PRO A 52 11.20 -7.10 -8.61
N LYS A 53 11.99 -7.56 -9.59
CA LYS A 53 13.43 -7.35 -9.60
C LYS A 53 13.75 -5.85 -9.76
N LYS A 54 14.95 -5.44 -9.41
CA LYS A 54 15.38 -4.04 -9.57
C LYS A 54 15.14 -3.54 -10.99
N ASN A 55 14.58 -2.34 -11.09
CA ASN A 55 14.20 -1.67 -12.34
C ASN A 55 13.15 -2.44 -13.16
N THR A 56 12.30 -3.22 -12.48
CA THR A 56 11.17 -3.89 -13.10
C THR A 56 9.87 -3.59 -12.35
N TYR A 57 8.74 -3.96 -12.93
CA TYR A 57 7.43 -3.73 -12.32
C TYR A 57 6.47 -4.89 -12.60
N PHE A 58 5.45 -4.97 -11.75
CA PHE A 58 4.25 -5.76 -11.99
C PHE A 58 3.06 -4.83 -12.17
N ALA A 59 2.29 -5.03 -13.24
CA ALA A 59 0.99 -4.39 -13.41
C ALA A 59 -0.08 -5.33 -12.85
N ILE A 60 -0.77 -4.90 -11.78
CA ILE A 60 -1.70 -5.74 -11.02
C ILE A 60 -3.10 -5.15 -11.13
N LYS A 61 -4.06 -5.98 -11.53
CA LYS A 61 -5.48 -5.69 -11.53
C LYS A 61 -6.18 -6.55 -10.49
N THR A 62 -6.93 -5.93 -9.59
CA THR A 62 -7.71 -6.64 -8.57
C THR A 62 -9.19 -6.34 -8.74
N ASN A 63 -10.03 -7.21 -8.21
CA ASN A 63 -11.48 -7.03 -8.13
C ASN A 63 -11.94 -6.82 -6.67
N GLY A 64 -11.13 -6.12 -5.87
CA GLY A 64 -11.35 -5.93 -4.45
C GLY A 64 -10.87 -7.09 -3.57
N THR A 65 -10.15 -8.06 -4.15
CA THR A 65 -9.58 -9.21 -3.42
C THR A 65 -8.29 -8.89 -2.68
N SER A 66 -7.67 -7.74 -2.97
CA SER A 66 -6.47 -7.25 -2.29
C SER A 66 -6.54 -5.73 -2.16
N ASP A 67 -5.89 -5.17 -1.17
CA ASP A 67 -5.73 -3.72 -0.97
C ASP A 67 -4.25 -3.36 -0.74
N CYS A 68 -3.95 -2.07 -0.67
CA CYS A 68 -2.58 -1.62 -0.42
C CYS A 68 -2.02 -2.09 0.94
N GLY A 69 -2.89 -2.32 1.93
CA GLY A 69 -2.50 -2.87 3.22
C GLY A 69 -2.03 -4.32 3.15
N SER A 70 -2.55 -5.12 2.21
CA SER A 70 -2.09 -6.49 1.98
C SER A 70 -0.65 -6.52 1.48
N ILE A 71 -0.25 -5.52 0.66
CA ILE A 71 1.13 -5.37 0.19
C ILE A 71 2.06 -5.08 1.37
N LEU A 72 1.66 -4.17 2.27
CA LEU A 72 2.41 -3.90 3.49
C LEU A 72 2.53 -5.15 4.37
N SER A 73 1.44 -5.91 4.56
CA SER A 73 1.48 -7.17 5.33
C SER A 73 2.47 -8.17 4.74
N TYR A 74 2.44 -8.37 3.43
CA TYR A 74 3.37 -9.26 2.75
C TYR A 74 4.82 -8.81 2.95
N THR A 75 5.08 -7.51 2.81
CA THR A 75 6.43 -6.94 3.01
C THR A 75 6.94 -7.13 4.44
N LEU A 76 6.09 -6.84 5.45
CA LEU A 76 6.44 -7.01 6.87
C LEU A 76 6.70 -8.48 7.26
N ASN A 77 6.16 -9.44 6.50
CA ASN A 77 6.43 -10.86 6.67
C ASN A 77 7.67 -11.34 5.90
N SER A 78 8.01 -10.65 4.79
CA SER A 78 9.12 -11.03 3.91
C SER A 78 10.43 -10.33 4.26
N TRP A 79 10.37 -9.12 4.81
CA TRP A 79 11.52 -8.33 5.22
C TRP A 79 11.69 -8.33 6.74
N GLU A 80 12.92 -8.24 7.21
CA GLU A 80 13.24 -8.08 8.62
C GLU A 80 12.65 -6.78 9.17
N SER A 81 12.84 -5.67 8.44
CA SER A 81 12.26 -4.37 8.74
C SER A 81 12.08 -3.53 7.47
N ILE A 82 11.23 -2.51 7.57
CA ILE A 82 11.09 -1.41 6.62
C ILE A 82 11.78 -0.20 7.24
N ASP A 83 12.83 0.31 6.61
CA ASP A 83 13.59 1.45 7.13
C ASP A 83 12.82 2.77 6.98
N GLU A 84 12.25 2.99 5.80
CA GLU A 84 11.46 4.18 5.51
C GLU A 84 10.21 3.81 4.71
N MET A 85 9.10 4.47 5.03
CA MET A 85 7.85 4.40 4.29
C MET A 85 7.32 5.81 4.02
N TYR A 86 6.97 6.08 2.78
CA TYR A 86 6.30 7.29 2.29
C TYR A 86 4.95 6.89 1.72
N LEU A 87 3.88 7.37 2.31
CA LEU A 87 2.51 7.00 1.99
C LEU A 87 1.67 8.23 1.68
N ALA A 88 1.03 8.27 0.51
CA ALA A 88 -0.01 9.22 0.20
C ALA A 88 -1.33 8.49 -0.10
N THR A 89 -2.41 8.90 0.56
CA THR A 89 -3.74 8.31 0.34
C THR A 89 -4.86 9.30 0.59
N TRP A 90 -5.93 9.17 -0.17
CA TRP A 90 -7.13 9.97 0.06
C TRP A 90 -7.91 9.49 1.31
N THR A 91 -7.99 8.17 1.51
CA THR A 91 -8.65 7.56 2.69
C THR A 91 -7.95 6.27 3.11
N ILE A 92 -8.14 5.88 4.36
CA ILE A 92 -7.55 4.68 4.96
C ILE A 92 -8.58 4.00 5.88
N SER A 93 -8.56 2.68 5.99
CA SER A 93 -9.41 1.95 6.93
C SER A 93 -8.83 1.93 8.35
N LYS A 94 -9.69 1.77 9.37
CA LYS A 94 -9.25 1.58 10.77
C LYS A 94 -8.27 0.42 10.90
N GLN A 95 -8.48 -0.65 10.15
CA GLN A 95 -7.63 -1.83 10.17
C GLN A 95 -6.23 -1.52 9.63
N ASN A 96 -6.12 -0.75 8.55
CA ASN A 96 -4.82 -0.34 8.01
C ASN A 96 -4.12 0.69 8.92
N ILE A 97 -4.86 1.54 9.64
CA ILE A 97 -4.31 2.39 10.71
C ILE A 97 -3.69 1.51 11.82
N SER A 98 -4.43 0.50 12.28
CA SER A 98 -3.94 -0.44 13.30
C SER A 98 -2.70 -1.21 12.83
N ARG A 99 -2.68 -1.62 11.56
CA ARG A 99 -1.53 -2.31 10.95
C ARG A 99 -0.28 -1.43 10.94
N LEU A 100 -0.38 -0.17 10.50
CA LEU A 100 0.72 0.80 10.54
C LEU A 100 1.21 1.01 11.97
N ARG A 101 0.29 1.22 12.91
CA ARG A 101 0.62 1.38 14.33
C ARG A 101 1.40 0.18 14.87
N LEU A 102 0.90 -1.03 14.68
CA LEU A 102 1.57 -2.25 15.16
C LEU A 102 2.95 -2.45 14.51
N ALA A 103 3.11 -2.10 13.22
CA ALA A 103 4.41 -2.17 12.55
C ALA A 103 5.42 -1.18 13.15
N ILE A 104 4.97 0.01 13.57
CA ILE A 104 5.80 1.01 14.23
C ILE A 104 6.14 0.55 15.66
N GLU A 105 5.14 0.14 16.45
CA GLU A 105 5.31 -0.32 17.84
C GLU A 105 6.27 -1.52 17.93
N SER A 106 6.22 -2.43 16.98
CA SER A 106 7.12 -3.59 16.91
C SER A 106 8.53 -3.28 16.38
N GLY A 107 8.79 -2.04 15.95
CA GLY A 107 10.07 -1.64 15.33
C GLY A 107 10.26 -2.17 13.90
N LYS A 108 9.30 -2.88 13.35
CA LYS A 108 9.36 -3.37 11.96
C LYS A 108 9.22 -2.24 10.92
N LEU A 109 8.57 -1.14 11.25
CA LEU A 109 8.53 0.09 10.46
C LEU A 109 9.26 1.19 11.23
N LYS A 110 10.47 1.57 10.76
CA LYS A 110 11.35 2.47 11.50
C LYS A 110 11.01 3.94 11.28
N LYS A 111 10.47 4.33 10.11
CA LYS A 111 10.09 5.72 9.80
C LYS A 111 8.91 5.75 8.87
N LEU A 112 7.91 6.58 9.18
CA LEU A 112 6.73 6.82 8.35
C LEU A 112 6.56 8.31 8.07
N THR A 113 6.46 8.69 6.79
CA THR A 113 5.88 9.96 6.35
C THR A 113 4.57 9.67 5.63
N MET A 114 3.47 10.19 6.17
CA MET A 114 2.14 9.95 5.62
C MET A 114 1.45 11.26 5.25
N VAL A 115 1.07 11.35 3.98
CA VAL A 115 0.21 12.41 3.41
C VAL A 115 -1.20 11.87 3.31
N PHE A 116 -2.17 12.55 3.89
CA PHE A 116 -3.58 12.17 3.81
C PHE A 116 -4.47 13.39 3.52
N SER A 117 -5.64 13.11 2.95
CA SER A 117 -6.52 14.19 2.49
C SER A 117 -7.12 14.99 3.65
N SER A 118 -7.06 16.32 3.56
CA SER A 118 -7.73 17.25 4.47
C SER A 118 -9.26 17.10 4.49
N THR A 119 -9.83 16.53 3.41
CA THR A 119 -11.28 16.23 3.35
C THR A 119 -11.68 15.12 4.33
N LEU A 120 -10.75 14.30 4.82
CA LEU A 120 -11.03 13.20 5.73
C LEU A 120 -11.66 13.69 7.05
N LYS A 121 -11.21 14.84 7.56
CA LYS A 121 -11.72 15.43 8.79
C LYS A 121 -13.22 15.76 8.71
N GLY A 122 -13.66 16.30 7.59
CA GLY A 122 -15.07 16.63 7.36
C GLY A 122 -15.91 15.42 6.96
N ALA A 123 -15.36 14.53 6.12
CA ALA A 123 -16.09 13.37 5.60
C ALA A 123 -16.24 12.24 6.63
N ASN A 124 -15.25 12.03 7.49
CA ASN A 124 -15.26 10.98 8.52
C ASN A 124 -14.46 11.41 9.76
N PRO A 125 -15.01 12.27 10.65
CA PRO A 125 -14.32 12.79 11.83
C PRO A 125 -13.79 11.69 12.78
N ALA A 126 -14.52 10.59 12.93
CA ALA A 126 -14.13 9.47 13.78
C ALA A 126 -12.91 8.73 13.22
N LEU A 127 -12.83 8.57 11.91
CA LEU A 127 -11.68 7.96 11.25
C LEU A 127 -10.45 8.88 11.31
N TYR A 128 -10.66 10.18 11.10
CA TYR A 128 -9.62 11.20 11.26
C TYR A 128 -9.02 11.17 12.67
N ALA A 129 -9.87 11.20 13.70
CA ALA A 129 -9.44 11.14 15.09
C ALA A 129 -8.68 9.83 15.40
N SER A 130 -9.15 8.70 14.86
CA SER A 130 -8.46 7.41 14.96
C SER A 130 -7.09 7.42 14.31
N LEU A 131 -6.95 7.98 13.11
CA LEU A 131 -5.69 8.09 12.39
C LEU A 131 -4.68 8.93 13.16
N VAL A 132 -5.06 10.15 13.48
CA VAL A 132 -4.18 11.10 14.19
C VAL A 132 -3.82 10.59 15.59
N GLY A 133 -4.82 10.15 16.37
CA GLY A 133 -4.60 9.64 17.73
C GLY A 133 -3.75 8.39 17.80
N SER A 134 -3.82 7.52 16.77
CA SER A 134 -3.05 6.29 16.74
C SER A 134 -1.59 6.49 16.30
N LEU A 135 -1.31 7.48 15.44
CA LEU A 135 0.00 7.58 14.78
C LEU A 135 0.82 8.81 15.23
N LYS A 136 0.19 9.92 15.59
CA LYS A 136 0.89 11.17 15.94
C LYS A 136 1.78 11.06 17.18
N GLN A 137 1.52 10.09 18.04
CA GLN A 137 2.27 9.89 19.29
C GLN A 137 3.71 9.36 19.09
N PHE A 138 4.04 8.88 17.88
CA PHE A 138 5.35 8.32 17.60
C PHE A 138 6.27 9.38 16.96
N GLU A 139 7.45 9.59 17.53
CA GLU A 139 8.44 10.58 17.06
C GLU A 139 8.95 10.30 15.63
N ASN A 140 8.96 9.03 15.24
CA ASN A 140 9.38 8.58 13.92
C ASN A 140 8.25 8.62 12.87
N VAL A 141 7.11 9.22 13.19
CA VAL A 141 5.95 9.38 12.31
C VAL A 141 5.73 10.85 11.99
N ASN A 142 5.73 11.18 10.71
CA ASN A 142 5.40 12.50 10.18
C ASN A 142 4.06 12.44 9.44
N LEU A 143 3.02 13.04 10.00
CA LEU A 143 1.69 13.14 9.40
C LEU A 143 1.50 14.50 8.75
N LYS A 144 1.10 14.50 7.48
CA LYS A 144 0.83 15.71 6.68
C LYS A 144 -0.59 15.69 6.15
N GLU A 145 -1.38 16.66 6.61
CA GLU A 145 -2.77 16.86 6.17
C GLU A 145 -2.80 17.85 5.01
N ILE A 146 -3.16 17.41 3.80
CA ILE A 146 -3.10 18.20 2.58
C ILE A 146 -4.30 17.88 1.69
N ASN A 147 -4.73 18.82 0.87
CA ASN A 147 -5.73 18.56 -0.17
C ASN A 147 -5.10 17.70 -1.28
N SER A 148 -5.14 16.37 -1.09
CA SER A 148 -4.53 15.41 -2.01
C SER A 148 -5.49 14.27 -2.35
N HIS A 149 -5.44 13.80 -3.61
CA HIS A 149 -6.12 12.59 -4.07
C HIS A 149 -5.12 11.50 -4.49
N ALA A 150 -3.84 11.68 -4.20
CA ALA A 150 -2.80 10.71 -4.50
C ALA A 150 -3.04 9.38 -3.79
N LYS A 151 -2.69 8.29 -4.45
CA LYS A 151 -2.74 6.92 -3.93
C LYS A 151 -1.45 6.23 -4.33
N THR A 152 -0.45 6.40 -3.49
CA THR A 152 0.86 5.81 -3.71
C THR A 152 1.54 5.58 -2.38
N PHE A 153 2.40 4.57 -2.31
CA PHE A 153 3.35 4.45 -1.23
C PHE A 153 4.67 3.86 -1.71
N SER A 154 5.73 4.22 -1.03
CA SER A 154 7.08 3.73 -1.30
C SER A 154 7.72 3.26 0.00
N ILE A 155 8.40 2.13 -0.05
CA ILE A 155 9.05 1.50 1.10
C ILE A 155 10.44 1.01 0.72
N THR A 156 11.35 1.00 1.70
CA THR A 156 12.70 0.46 1.51
C THR A 156 13.20 -0.26 2.76
N ASN A 157 14.02 -1.26 2.55
CA ASN A 157 14.87 -1.92 3.56
C ASN A 157 16.35 -1.60 3.33
N GLY A 158 16.67 -0.55 2.57
CA GLY A 158 18.03 -0.17 2.20
C GLY A 158 18.59 -0.94 0.99
N LYS A 159 17.97 -2.07 0.59
CA LYS A 159 18.39 -2.89 -0.56
C LYS A 159 17.39 -2.83 -1.71
N ASP A 160 16.12 -2.95 -1.38
CA ASP A 160 14.99 -2.88 -2.30
C ASP A 160 14.19 -1.60 -2.07
N PHE A 161 13.64 -1.06 -3.15
CA PHE A 161 12.93 0.21 -3.19
C PHE A 161 11.57 -0.01 -3.87
N LEU A 162 10.61 -0.52 -3.11
CA LEU A 162 9.30 -0.84 -3.65
C LEU A 162 8.40 0.40 -3.65
N THR A 163 7.78 0.65 -4.79
CA THR A 163 6.76 1.69 -4.95
C THR A 163 5.48 1.07 -5.49
N VAL A 164 4.37 1.46 -4.89
CA VAL A 164 3.02 1.12 -5.36
C VAL A 164 2.32 2.41 -5.74
N SER A 165 1.78 2.46 -6.95
CA SER A 165 0.99 3.60 -7.44
C SER A 165 -0.19 3.10 -8.25
N GLY A 166 -1.39 3.67 -8.02
CA GLY A 166 -2.57 3.22 -8.74
C GLY A 166 -3.88 3.86 -8.27
N SER A 167 -4.98 3.16 -8.51
CA SER A 167 -6.32 3.65 -8.17
C SER A 167 -6.75 3.32 -6.74
N ALA A 168 -6.16 2.29 -6.11
CA ALA A 168 -6.60 1.80 -4.81
C ALA A 168 -6.20 2.70 -3.65
N ASN A 169 -7.17 3.01 -2.79
CA ASN A 169 -6.91 3.63 -1.49
C ASN A 169 -6.41 2.58 -0.47
N TRP A 170 -6.03 3.06 0.70
CA TRP A 170 -5.74 2.24 1.88
C TRP A 170 -7.02 1.86 2.65
N SER A 171 -8.09 1.62 1.93
CA SER A 171 -9.39 1.24 2.45
C SER A 171 -10.01 0.16 1.59
N GLU A 172 -10.92 -0.61 2.20
CA GLU A 172 -11.68 -1.61 1.47
C GLU A 172 -12.46 -0.98 0.31
N ASN A 173 -12.31 -1.58 -0.88
CA ASN A 173 -13.07 -1.20 -2.05
C ASN A 173 -13.39 -2.47 -2.87
N PRO A 174 -14.67 -2.86 -3.01
CA PRO A 174 -15.06 -4.05 -3.79
C PRO A 174 -15.03 -3.82 -5.31
N ARG A 175 -14.42 -2.72 -5.76
CA ARG A 175 -14.33 -2.36 -7.18
C ARG A 175 -13.09 -2.95 -7.82
N ILE A 176 -13.07 -2.90 -9.16
CA ILE A 176 -11.84 -3.17 -9.92
C ILE A 176 -10.85 -2.03 -9.62
N GLU A 177 -9.69 -2.42 -9.15
CA GLU A 177 -8.56 -1.52 -8.92
C GLU A 177 -7.36 -2.02 -9.71
N ASN A 178 -6.53 -1.09 -10.14
CA ASN A 178 -5.26 -1.41 -10.77
C ASN A 178 -4.14 -0.62 -10.09
N PHE A 179 -2.98 -1.24 -9.99
CA PHE A 179 -1.79 -0.59 -9.50
C PHE A 179 -0.53 -1.20 -10.11
N LEU A 180 0.52 -0.41 -10.10
CA LEU A 180 1.86 -0.83 -10.43
C LEU A 180 2.62 -1.09 -9.13
N LEU A 181 3.31 -2.20 -9.05
CA LEU A 181 4.29 -2.50 -8.01
C LEU A 181 5.67 -2.51 -8.67
N LEU A 182 6.50 -1.54 -8.31
CA LEU A 182 7.81 -1.32 -8.92
C LEU A 182 8.90 -1.52 -7.88
N ASN A 183 10.10 -1.94 -8.33
CA ASN A 183 11.32 -1.90 -7.52
C ASN A 183 12.31 -0.96 -8.21
N ASP A 184 12.21 0.33 -7.85
CA ASP A 184 12.93 1.41 -8.50
C ASP A 184 13.39 2.45 -7.48
N LYS A 185 14.70 2.68 -7.40
CA LYS A 185 15.31 3.58 -6.43
C LYS A 185 15.02 5.06 -6.73
N ASP A 186 14.99 5.43 -8.00
CA ASP A 186 14.81 6.82 -8.41
C ASP A 186 13.36 7.25 -8.18
N LEU A 187 12.39 6.35 -8.45
CA LEU A 187 10.99 6.60 -8.13
C LEU A 187 10.75 6.66 -6.62
N PHE A 188 11.42 5.81 -5.84
CA PHE A 188 11.38 5.91 -4.38
C PHE A 188 11.91 7.26 -3.89
N ALA A 189 13.06 7.71 -4.42
CA ALA A 189 13.65 9.00 -4.09
C ALA A 189 12.71 10.15 -4.44
N HIS A 190 12.10 10.13 -5.64
CA HIS A 190 11.10 11.11 -6.04
C HIS A 190 9.92 11.18 -5.05
N HIS A 191 9.37 10.04 -4.62
CA HIS A 191 8.29 10.02 -3.62
C HIS A 191 8.74 10.52 -2.25
N LYS A 192 9.94 10.18 -1.82
CA LYS A 192 10.57 10.69 -0.60
C LYS A 192 10.67 12.21 -0.63
N ASP A 193 11.19 12.76 -1.72
CA ASP A 193 11.47 14.18 -1.85
C ASP A 193 10.17 14.99 -1.80
N TRP A 194 9.22 14.74 -2.71
CA TRP A 194 8.00 15.54 -2.73
C TRP A 194 7.15 15.39 -1.47
N MET A 195 7.07 14.19 -0.85
CA MET A 195 6.33 14.03 0.40
C MET A 195 7.04 14.67 1.60
N SER A 196 8.38 14.75 1.57
CA SER A 196 9.15 15.40 2.63
C SER A 196 9.08 16.93 2.56
N GLU A 197 9.03 17.51 1.36
CA GLU A 197 8.96 18.94 1.13
C GLU A 197 7.59 19.56 1.46
N LEU A 198 6.52 18.74 1.44
CA LEU A 198 5.19 19.25 1.75
C LEU A 198 5.12 19.82 3.17
N THR A 199 4.51 20.99 3.30
CA THR A 199 4.12 21.57 4.59
C THR A 199 2.64 21.31 4.85
N ASN A 200 2.24 21.16 6.12
CA ASN A 200 0.83 21.07 6.46
C ASN A 200 0.09 22.34 6.05
N LEU A 201 -1.10 22.18 5.48
CA LEU A 201 -2.04 23.27 5.20
C LEU A 201 -2.87 23.61 6.46
N VAL A 202 -2.21 23.80 7.60
CA VAL A 202 -2.91 24.19 8.83
C VAL A 202 -2.66 25.65 9.09
#